data_1d6e06997e4183728e1ecfcdddc90875
#
_entry.id   1d6e06997e4183728e1ecfcdddc90875
#
_cell.length_a   1.000
_cell.length_b   1.000
_cell.length_c   1.000
_cell.angle_alpha   90.00
_cell.angle_beta   90.00
_cell.angle_gamma   90.00
#
_symmetry.space_group_name_H-M   'P 1'
#
loop_
_entity.id
_entity.type
_entity.pdbx_description
1 polymer ?
#
loop_
_entity_poly.entity_id
_entity_poly.type
_entity_poly.pdbx_seq_one_letter_code
_entity_poly.pdbx_strand_id
1 'polypeptide(L)'
;FLSFYYEMFNFAQKTNVMKIFIRIQALMVLSLLCAALRAQEPERELSLEEKCEMETDRLQALLELEDWQAFYVDSILKHDYKAMQDEFDRFQKEKVSSYNIYQGVQDKWMEKIDAAFCKLFTPEQWEAYLKQGAARQQKAREKRRAKAARQL
;
A
#
# COMPACT_ATOMS: atom_id res chain seq x y z
N PHE A 1 -39.15 -58.81 -17.53
CA PHE A 1 -37.69 -58.94 -17.48
C PHE A 1 -36.98 -57.89 -18.35
N LEU A 2 -37.44 -57.61 -19.57
CA LEU A 2 -36.84 -56.60 -20.44
C LEU A 2 -36.92 -55.16 -19.88
N SER A 3 -37.99 -54.81 -19.21
CA SER A 3 -38.20 -53.48 -18.63
C SER A 3 -37.18 -53.17 -17.50
N PHE A 4 -36.85 -54.16 -16.69
CA PHE A 4 -35.85 -54.03 -15.62
C PHE A 4 -34.43 -53.86 -16.14
N TYR A 5 -34.10 -54.56 -17.27
CA TYR A 5 -32.81 -54.36 -17.94
C TYR A 5 -32.66 -52.98 -18.57
N TYR A 6 -33.74 -52.44 -19.09
CA TYR A 6 -33.75 -51.10 -19.70
C TYR A 6 -33.57 -50.01 -18.65
N GLU A 7 -34.21 -50.12 -17.49
CA GLU A 7 -34.02 -49.18 -16.39
C GLU A 7 -32.62 -49.24 -15.78
N MET A 8 -32.07 -50.44 -15.61
CA MET A 8 -30.71 -50.60 -15.12
C MET A 8 -29.66 -50.03 -16.10
N PHE A 9 -29.86 -50.21 -17.41
CA PHE A 9 -28.96 -49.67 -18.43
C PHE A 9 -29.01 -48.15 -18.47
N ASN A 10 -30.19 -47.55 -18.39
CA ASN A 10 -30.37 -46.11 -18.31
C ASN A 10 -29.79 -45.52 -17.02
N PHE A 11 -29.92 -46.22 -15.89
CA PHE A 11 -29.32 -45.79 -14.62
C PHE A 11 -27.78 -45.84 -14.66
N ALA A 12 -27.22 -46.88 -15.24
CA ALA A 12 -25.77 -47.00 -15.44
C ALA A 12 -25.21 -45.94 -16.41
N GLN A 13 -25.93 -45.59 -17.45
CA GLN A 13 -25.56 -44.52 -18.37
C GLN A 13 -25.66 -43.15 -17.70
N LYS A 14 -26.71 -42.90 -16.90
CA LYS A 14 -26.90 -41.68 -16.15
C LYS A 14 -25.81 -41.45 -15.11
N THR A 15 -25.35 -42.50 -14.44
CA THR A 15 -24.25 -42.44 -13.46
C THR A 15 -22.90 -42.16 -14.14
N ASN A 16 -22.65 -42.71 -15.32
CA ASN A 16 -21.41 -42.45 -16.07
C ASN A 16 -21.37 -41.01 -16.63
N VAL A 17 -22.48 -40.51 -17.17
CA VAL A 17 -22.60 -39.10 -17.60
C VAL A 17 -22.38 -38.16 -16.42
N MET A 18 -22.98 -38.46 -15.29
CA MET A 18 -22.81 -37.63 -14.06
C MET A 18 -21.34 -37.63 -13.55
N LYS A 19 -20.64 -38.78 -13.63
CA LYS A 19 -19.22 -38.86 -13.30
C LYS A 19 -18.35 -38.08 -14.27
N ILE A 20 -18.68 -38.04 -15.54
CA ILE A 20 -18.00 -37.25 -16.56
C ILE A 20 -18.22 -35.75 -16.30
N PHE A 21 -19.45 -35.34 -16.00
CA PHE A 21 -19.78 -33.95 -15.64
C PHE A 21 -19.00 -33.47 -14.42
N ILE A 22 -18.94 -34.27 -13.35
CA ILE A 22 -18.17 -33.96 -12.15
C ILE A 22 -16.67 -33.83 -12.46
N ARG A 23 -16.12 -34.69 -13.31
CA ARG A 23 -14.71 -34.62 -13.72
C ARG A 23 -14.41 -33.36 -14.57
N ILE A 24 -15.31 -32.97 -15.44
CA ILE A 24 -15.17 -31.76 -16.27
C ILE A 24 -15.25 -30.51 -15.37
N GLN A 25 -16.19 -30.49 -14.42
CA GLN A 25 -16.28 -29.37 -13.46
C GLN A 25 -15.05 -29.30 -12.55
N ALA A 26 -14.53 -30.41 -12.06
CA ALA A 26 -13.31 -30.45 -11.27
C ALA A 26 -12.08 -29.94 -12.05
N LEU A 27 -11.97 -30.29 -13.34
CA LEU A 27 -10.91 -29.76 -14.21
C LEU A 27 -11.06 -28.28 -14.51
N MET A 28 -12.30 -27.77 -14.67
CA MET A 28 -12.56 -26.35 -14.83
C MET A 28 -12.20 -25.55 -13.56
N VAL A 29 -12.56 -26.04 -12.39
CA VAL A 29 -12.21 -25.39 -11.11
C VAL A 29 -10.70 -25.41 -10.91
N LEU A 30 -10.02 -26.50 -11.22
CA LEU A 30 -8.57 -26.63 -11.14
C LEU A 30 -7.84 -25.67 -12.09
N SER A 31 -8.36 -25.49 -13.32
CA SER A 31 -7.78 -24.55 -14.29
C SER A 31 -7.98 -23.08 -13.87
N LEU A 32 -9.11 -22.75 -13.26
CA LEU A 32 -9.36 -21.42 -12.68
C LEU A 32 -8.46 -21.12 -11.46
N LEU A 33 -8.20 -22.13 -10.63
CA LEU A 33 -7.25 -22.00 -9.51
C LEU A 33 -5.81 -21.76 -10.02
N CYS A 34 -5.38 -22.46 -11.06
CA CYS A 34 -4.05 -22.24 -11.66
C CYS A 34 -3.92 -20.86 -12.32
N ALA A 35 -5.00 -20.31 -12.89
CA ALA A 35 -5.00 -18.96 -13.45
C ALA A 35 -4.89 -17.88 -12.35
N ALA A 36 -5.55 -18.10 -11.21
CA ALA A 36 -5.46 -17.20 -10.06
C ALA A 36 -4.05 -17.18 -9.42
N LEU A 37 -3.35 -18.33 -9.41
CA LEU A 37 -1.98 -18.42 -8.91
C LEU A 37 -0.94 -17.74 -9.82
N ARG A 38 -1.23 -17.58 -11.11
CA ARG A 38 -0.35 -16.87 -12.06
C ARG A 38 -0.58 -15.35 -12.08
N ALA A 39 -1.70 -14.87 -11.52
CA ALA A 39 -2.00 -13.44 -11.40
C ALA A 39 -1.30 -12.75 -10.21
N GLN A 40 -0.60 -13.50 -9.38
CA GLN A 40 0.31 -12.97 -8.37
C GLN A 40 1.71 -12.84 -9.00
N GLU A 41 1.89 -11.88 -9.93
CA GLU A 41 3.21 -11.32 -10.10
C GLU A 41 3.67 -10.78 -8.73
N PRO A 42 4.88 -11.13 -8.26
CA PRO A 42 5.39 -10.51 -7.04
C PRO A 42 5.35 -9.00 -7.26
N GLU A 43 4.53 -8.29 -6.48
CA GLU A 43 4.52 -6.84 -6.49
C GLU A 43 5.97 -6.39 -6.28
N ARG A 44 6.59 -5.88 -7.34
CA ARG A 44 7.94 -5.34 -7.25
C ARG A 44 7.89 -4.20 -6.24
N GLU A 45 8.59 -4.35 -5.12
CA GLU A 45 8.75 -3.25 -4.18
C GLU A 45 9.35 -2.05 -4.91
N LEU A 46 8.58 -0.96 -4.96
CA LEU A 46 9.04 0.28 -5.55
C LEU A 46 10.24 0.80 -4.77
N SER A 47 11.24 1.29 -5.48
CA SER A 47 12.37 1.98 -4.87
C SER A 47 11.90 3.23 -4.11
N LEU A 48 12.77 3.76 -3.26
CA LEU A 48 12.46 5.01 -2.54
C LEU A 48 12.25 6.16 -3.53
N GLU A 49 13.07 6.21 -4.57
CA GLU A 49 12.99 7.20 -5.64
C GLU A 49 11.65 7.13 -6.36
N GLU A 50 11.24 5.93 -6.79
CA GLU A 50 9.93 5.73 -7.45
C GLU A 50 8.76 6.14 -6.56
N LYS A 51 8.82 5.86 -5.26
CA LYS A 51 7.80 6.30 -4.29
C LYS A 51 7.74 7.83 -4.17
N CYS A 52 8.90 8.49 -4.16
CA CYS A 52 8.96 9.96 -4.11
C CYS A 52 8.40 10.58 -5.39
N GLU A 53 8.75 10.04 -6.57
CA GLU A 53 8.23 10.50 -7.85
C GLU A 53 6.71 10.36 -7.93
N MET A 54 6.18 9.20 -7.58
CA MET A 54 4.72 8.98 -7.54
C MET A 54 3.99 9.94 -6.59
N GLU A 55 4.58 10.23 -5.44
CA GLU A 55 3.99 11.17 -4.49
C GLU A 55 4.10 12.61 -5.00
N THR A 56 5.18 12.97 -5.68
CA THR A 56 5.35 14.27 -6.32
C THR A 56 4.32 14.48 -7.41
N ASP A 57 4.15 13.51 -8.32
CA ASP A 57 3.15 13.55 -9.38
C ASP A 57 1.73 13.69 -8.81
N ARG A 58 1.44 12.95 -7.74
CA ARG A 58 0.16 13.03 -7.03
C ARG A 58 -0.08 14.43 -6.46
N LEU A 59 0.92 15.00 -5.80
CA LEU A 59 0.81 16.34 -5.21
C LEU A 59 0.72 17.42 -6.29
N GLN A 60 1.49 17.28 -7.38
CA GLN A 60 1.43 18.21 -8.50
C GLN A 60 0.03 18.26 -9.11
N ALA A 61 -0.55 17.11 -9.41
CA ALA A 61 -1.89 17.03 -9.96
C ALA A 61 -2.98 17.54 -8.99
N LEU A 62 -2.81 17.25 -7.68
CA LEU A 62 -3.82 17.58 -6.67
C LEU A 62 -3.84 19.06 -6.28
N LEU A 63 -2.65 19.66 -6.21
CA LEU A 63 -2.45 21.04 -5.73
C LEU A 63 -2.18 22.02 -6.88
N GLU A 64 -2.23 21.53 -8.13
CA GLU A 64 -1.91 22.32 -9.32
C GLU A 64 -0.53 23.02 -9.19
N LEU A 65 0.49 22.23 -8.77
CA LEU A 65 1.83 22.77 -8.57
C LEU A 65 2.46 23.12 -9.91
N GLU A 66 3.16 24.26 -9.94
CA GLU A 66 4.03 24.60 -11.07
C GLU A 66 5.24 23.65 -11.13
N ASP A 67 5.86 23.48 -12.30
CA ASP A 67 6.96 22.53 -12.50
C ASP A 67 8.13 22.77 -11.53
N TRP A 68 8.46 24.02 -11.23
CA TRP A 68 9.50 24.36 -10.27
C TRP A 68 9.12 23.95 -8.84
N GLN A 69 7.83 24.07 -8.45
CA GLN A 69 7.36 23.59 -7.14
C GLN A 69 7.45 22.07 -7.06
N ALA A 70 7.01 21.35 -8.10
CA ALA A 70 7.11 19.90 -8.21
C ALA A 70 8.57 19.42 -8.09
N PHE A 71 9.52 20.10 -8.76
CA PHE A 71 10.95 19.82 -8.62
C PHE A 71 11.44 19.95 -7.18
N TYR A 72 11.02 20.98 -6.46
CA TYR A 72 11.39 21.13 -5.04
C TYR A 72 10.70 20.11 -4.14
N VAL A 73 9.43 19.75 -4.41
CA VAL A 73 8.72 18.68 -3.70
C VAL A 73 9.47 17.36 -3.83
N ASP A 74 9.84 16.95 -5.05
CA ASP A 74 10.61 15.74 -5.31
C ASP A 74 11.94 15.75 -4.55
N SER A 75 12.67 16.86 -4.62
CA SER A 75 13.95 17.02 -3.94
C SER A 75 13.83 16.91 -2.42
N ILE A 76 12.79 17.52 -1.82
CA ILE A 76 12.52 17.46 -0.37
C ILE A 76 12.19 16.01 0.02
N LEU A 77 11.29 15.36 -0.73
CA LEU A 77 10.87 13.98 -0.44
C LEU A 77 12.05 13.01 -0.53
N LYS A 78 12.81 13.05 -1.62
CA LYS A 78 13.98 12.17 -1.80
C LYS A 78 15.03 12.37 -0.70
N HIS A 79 15.35 13.63 -0.37
CA HIS A 79 16.30 13.93 0.68
C HIS A 79 15.82 13.47 2.07
N ASP A 80 14.61 13.84 2.46
CA ASP A 80 14.15 13.62 3.82
C ASP A 80 13.71 12.18 4.07
N TYR A 81 13.13 11.48 3.08
CA TYR A 81 12.85 10.06 3.20
C TYR A 81 14.13 9.21 3.21
N LYS A 82 15.15 9.59 2.41
CA LYS A 82 16.46 8.92 2.48
C LYS A 82 17.08 9.06 3.86
N ALA A 83 17.08 10.26 4.42
CA ALA A 83 17.61 10.51 5.75
C ALA A 83 16.83 9.78 6.86
N MET A 84 15.50 9.69 6.73
CA MET A 84 14.66 8.89 7.62
C MET A 84 14.99 7.39 7.53
N GLN A 85 15.19 6.87 6.32
CA GLN A 85 15.58 5.48 6.08
C GLN A 85 16.95 5.18 6.69
N ASP A 86 17.93 6.06 6.51
CA ASP A 86 19.26 5.89 7.10
C ASP A 86 19.22 5.87 8.65
N GLU A 87 18.31 6.64 9.26
CA GLU A 87 18.07 6.59 10.72
C GLU A 87 17.45 5.25 11.14
N PHE A 88 16.51 4.71 10.38
CA PHE A 88 15.92 3.39 10.64
C PHE A 88 16.96 2.28 10.50
N ASP A 89 17.76 2.30 9.44
CA ASP A 89 18.81 1.32 9.19
C ASP A 89 19.86 1.29 10.32
N ARG A 90 20.19 2.48 10.86
CA ARG A 90 21.05 2.58 12.03
C ARG A 90 20.43 1.89 13.24
N PHE A 91 19.16 2.16 13.55
CA PHE A 91 18.48 1.51 14.68
C PHE A 91 18.33 0.01 14.50
N GLN A 92 18.13 -0.48 13.28
CA GLN A 92 18.13 -1.91 13.00
C GLN A 92 19.49 -2.55 13.30
N LYS A 93 20.58 -1.90 12.88
CA LYS A 93 21.96 -2.36 13.18
C LYS A 93 22.24 -2.36 14.69
N GLU A 94 21.74 -1.38 15.42
CA GLU A 94 21.84 -1.25 16.87
C GLU A 94 20.83 -2.16 17.62
N LYS A 95 20.01 -2.95 16.90
CA LYS A 95 18.98 -3.84 17.43
C LYS A 95 17.95 -3.13 18.33
N VAL A 96 17.66 -1.87 18.03
CA VAL A 96 16.60 -1.12 18.70
C VAL A 96 15.25 -1.67 18.25
N SER A 97 14.45 -2.20 19.19
CA SER A 97 13.15 -2.83 18.90
C SER A 97 11.94 -2.01 19.34
N SER A 98 12.15 -0.81 19.89
CA SER A 98 11.07 0.03 20.43
C SER A 98 10.28 0.72 19.32
N TYR A 99 9.02 0.34 19.15
CA TYR A 99 8.09 0.98 18.20
C TYR A 99 8.01 2.50 18.39
N ASN A 100 8.02 2.99 19.64
CA ASN A 100 7.91 4.41 19.93
C ASN A 100 9.10 5.21 19.40
N ILE A 101 10.30 4.61 19.35
CA ILE A 101 11.50 5.25 18.80
C ILE A 101 11.35 5.43 17.29
N TYR A 102 10.96 4.37 16.56
CA TYR A 102 10.70 4.44 15.12
C TYR A 102 9.59 5.43 14.78
N GLN A 103 8.51 5.42 15.57
CA GLN A 103 7.42 6.38 15.40
C GLN A 103 7.90 7.82 15.63
N GLY A 104 8.76 8.05 16.62
CA GLY A 104 9.33 9.37 16.90
C GLY A 104 10.20 9.90 15.76
N VAL A 105 10.99 9.03 15.13
CA VAL A 105 11.79 9.39 13.94
C VAL A 105 10.88 9.73 12.78
N GLN A 106 9.89 8.89 12.50
CA GLN A 106 8.92 9.17 11.44
C GLN A 106 8.22 10.52 11.68
N ASP A 107 7.76 10.78 12.89
CA ASP A 107 7.09 12.03 13.24
C ASP A 107 8.02 13.24 13.02
N LYS A 108 9.29 13.15 13.43
CA LYS A 108 10.31 14.18 13.23
C LYS A 108 10.51 14.55 11.76
N TRP A 109 10.67 13.53 10.90
CA TRP A 109 10.92 13.76 9.48
C TRP A 109 9.69 14.26 8.75
N MET A 110 8.50 13.74 9.08
CA MET A 110 7.25 14.25 8.52
C MET A 110 6.96 15.71 8.93
N GLU A 111 7.32 16.13 10.14
CA GLU A 111 7.24 17.55 10.53
C GLU A 111 8.17 18.43 9.71
N LYS A 112 9.37 17.93 9.40
CA LYS A 112 10.35 18.66 8.60
C LYS A 112 9.85 18.84 7.16
N ILE A 113 9.28 17.77 6.56
CA ILE A 113 8.66 17.81 5.23
C ILE A 113 7.50 18.82 5.23
N ASP A 114 6.57 18.74 6.20
CA ASP A 114 5.45 19.68 6.30
C ASP A 114 5.92 21.12 6.45
N ALA A 115 6.97 21.38 7.22
CA ALA A 115 7.53 22.72 7.38
C ALA A 115 8.18 23.26 6.10
N ALA A 116 8.77 22.38 5.29
CA ALA A 116 9.30 22.74 3.98
C ALA A 116 8.17 23.04 2.98
N PHE A 117 7.15 22.20 2.94
CA PHE A 117 5.98 22.38 2.07
C PHE A 117 5.19 23.63 2.42
N CYS A 118 5.04 23.95 3.71
CA CYS A 118 4.38 25.19 4.15
C CYS A 118 5.09 26.46 3.64
N LYS A 119 6.40 26.41 3.39
CA LYS A 119 7.16 27.53 2.82
C LYS A 119 7.14 27.56 1.29
N LEU A 120 6.94 26.39 0.67
CA LEU A 120 6.98 26.22 -0.78
C LEU A 120 5.61 26.51 -1.44
N PHE A 121 4.53 26.12 -0.77
CA PHE A 121 3.17 26.22 -1.29
C PHE A 121 2.57 27.60 -1.07
N THR A 122 1.69 28.01 -1.98
CA THR A 122 0.83 29.16 -1.73
C THR A 122 -0.16 28.86 -0.60
N PRO A 123 -0.79 29.88 0.00
CA PRO A 123 -1.80 29.65 1.04
C PRO A 123 -2.92 28.72 0.61
N GLU A 124 -3.38 28.83 -0.64
CA GLU A 124 -4.45 28.00 -1.21
C GLU A 124 -3.99 26.54 -1.38
N GLN A 125 -2.78 26.34 -1.92
CA GLN A 125 -2.16 25.01 -2.06
C GLN A 125 -1.94 24.37 -0.70
N TRP A 126 -1.48 25.14 0.29
CA TRP A 126 -1.28 24.64 1.65
C TRP A 126 -2.59 24.20 2.30
N GLU A 127 -3.67 24.99 2.17
CA GLU A 127 -5.00 24.59 2.63
C GLU A 127 -5.49 23.31 1.95
N ALA A 128 -5.30 23.21 0.63
CA ALA A 128 -5.67 22.00 -0.11
C ALA A 128 -4.87 20.78 0.39
N TYR A 129 -3.56 20.91 0.61
CA TYR A 129 -2.70 19.88 1.19
C TYR A 129 -3.21 19.43 2.57
N LEU A 130 -3.54 20.37 3.45
CA LEU A 130 -4.09 20.06 4.77
C LEU A 130 -5.40 19.29 4.71
N LYS A 131 -6.30 19.64 3.77
CA LYS A 131 -7.59 18.96 3.55
C LYS A 131 -7.43 17.52 3.06
N GLN A 132 -6.33 17.18 2.41
CA GLN A 132 -6.02 15.79 1.96
C GLN A 132 -5.57 14.85 3.08
N GLY A 133 -5.63 15.30 4.33
CA GLY A 133 -5.33 14.48 5.49
C GLY A 133 -4.08 14.90 6.26
N ALA A 134 -3.27 15.81 5.72
CA ALA A 134 -2.07 16.31 6.40
C ALA A 134 -2.42 16.94 7.75
N ALA A 135 -3.49 17.73 7.86
CA ALA A 135 -3.96 18.31 9.12
C ALA A 135 -4.26 17.25 10.19
N ARG A 136 -4.90 16.14 9.79
CA ARG A 136 -5.18 15.03 10.72
C ARG A 136 -3.89 14.37 11.20
N GLN A 137 -2.92 14.21 10.31
CA GLN A 137 -1.62 13.63 10.63
C GLN A 137 -0.81 14.53 11.56
N GLN A 138 -0.77 15.84 11.29
CA GLN A 138 -0.13 16.85 12.15
C GLN A 138 -0.70 16.81 13.57
N LYS A 139 -2.02 16.86 13.70
CA LYS A 139 -2.72 16.75 14.98
C LYS A 139 -2.40 15.44 15.73
N ALA A 140 -2.28 14.33 14.99
CA ALA A 140 -1.90 13.04 15.60
C ALA A 140 -0.46 13.05 16.13
N ARG A 141 0.49 13.65 15.40
CA ARG A 141 1.88 13.84 15.84
C ARG A 141 1.97 14.72 17.10
N GLU A 142 1.29 15.85 17.11
CA GLU A 142 1.21 16.73 18.28
C GLU A 142 0.70 15.99 19.54
N LYS A 143 -0.34 15.17 19.36
CA LYS A 143 -0.92 14.38 20.44
C LYS A 143 0.07 13.35 21.00
N ARG A 144 0.84 12.68 20.12
CA ARG A 144 1.89 11.74 20.52
C ARG A 144 3.00 12.47 21.29
N ARG A 145 3.46 13.62 20.80
CA ARG A 145 4.47 14.45 21.45
C ARG A 145 4.01 14.91 22.84
N ALA A 146 2.78 15.42 22.96
CA ALA A 146 2.21 15.84 24.24
C ALA A 146 2.08 14.67 25.24
N LYS A 147 1.77 13.46 24.74
CA LYS A 147 1.74 12.25 25.59
C LYS A 147 3.14 11.86 26.06
N ALA A 148 4.13 11.88 25.20
CA ALA A 148 5.52 11.57 25.55
C ALA A 148 6.09 12.54 26.59
N ALA A 149 5.82 13.84 26.43
CA ALA A 149 6.27 14.86 27.37
C ALA A 149 5.67 14.75 28.80
N ARG A 150 4.53 14.05 28.94
CA ARG A 150 3.91 13.81 30.27
C ARG A 150 4.45 12.58 30.98
N GLN A 151 5.25 11.77 30.30
CA GLN A 151 5.81 10.51 30.83
C GLN A 151 7.28 10.66 31.27
N LEU A 152 7.88 11.84 31.05
CA LEU A 152 9.19 12.25 31.53
C LEU A 152 9.07 13.02 32.86
#